data_c18344bd869da3b71836f6e53359db31
#
_entry.id   c18344bd869da3b71836f6e53359db31
#
_cell.length_a   1.000
_cell.length_b   1.000
_cell.length_c   1.000
_cell.angle_alpha   90.00
_cell.angle_beta   90.00
_cell.angle_gamma   90.00
#
_symmetry.space_group_name_H-M   'P 1'
#
loop_
_entity.id
_entity.type
_entity.pdbx_description
1 polymer ?
#
loop_
_entity_poly.entity_id
_entity_poly.type
_entity_poly.pdbx_seq_one_letter_code
_entity_poly.pdbx_strand_id
1 'polypeptide(L)'
;MSTRYLPTWLNALATNPENQANTLRVIVGSKNPVKVGCTREAFTQAFGKVDLVEGVDALSNIPAQPRSEEETLLGAKNRATHAKSLVPEADYWVGIEGGVDEDPQGMYAFAWIYMLHRSGKSSQSKTGTFYLPPSVVALIQDGMELGHADDLVFQAQNSKQKGGSVGLLTHGLITREGYYQQAMVLALIPFLNESLYPAG
;
A
#
# COMPACT_ATOMS: atom_id res chain seq x y z
N MET A 1 17.43 12.50 38.91
CA MET A 1 17.71 12.71 37.47
C MET A 1 17.74 11.33 36.80
N SER A 2 16.71 11.02 36.04
CA SER A 2 16.56 9.69 35.39
C SER A 2 17.18 9.76 34.00
N THR A 3 18.34 9.14 33.83
CA THR A 3 19.01 8.97 32.52
C THR A 3 18.18 7.98 31.72
N ARG A 4 17.44 8.44 30.70
CA ARG A 4 16.77 7.56 29.75
C ARG A 4 17.84 6.85 28.92
N TYR A 5 18.00 5.56 29.13
CA TYR A 5 18.77 4.68 28.28
C TYR A 5 18.04 4.59 26.91
N LEU A 6 18.59 5.23 25.90
CA LEU A 6 18.18 4.99 24.52
C LEU A 6 18.78 3.65 24.07
N PRO A 7 18.00 2.75 23.47
CA PRO A 7 18.51 1.46 23.02
C PRO A 7 19.60 1.66 21.95
N THR A 8 20.62 0.84 21.99
CA THR A 8 21.81 0.91 21.13
C THR A 8 21.55 0.81 19.63
N TRP A 9 20.40 0.27 19.23
CA TRP A 9 19.99 0.21 17.82
C TRP A 9 19.58 1.59 17.24
N LEU A 10 19.20 2.56 18.09
CA LEU A 10 18.96 3.93 17.64
C LEU A 10 20.25 4.64 17.20
N ASN A 11 21.40 4.27 17.76
CA ASN A 11 22.70 4.79 17.34
C ASN A 11 23.21 4.14 16.04
N ALA A 12 22.77 2.91 15.72
CA ALA A 12 23.14 2.24 14.47
C ALA A 12 22.48 2.87 13.23
N LEU A 13 21.36 3.56 13.38
CA LEU A 13 20.73 4.32 12.31
C LEU A 13 21.43 5.66 12.02
N ALA A 14 22.23 6.15 12.96
CA ALA A 14 22.89 7.46 12.86
C ALA A 14 24.33 7.45 12.31
N THR A 15 24.95 6.27 12.13
CA THR A 15 26.38 6.18 11.80
C THR A 15 26.69 5.15 10.71
N ASN A 16 26.01 5.22 9.57
CA ASN A 16 26.52 4.59 8.36
C ASN A 16 27.19 5.66 7.48
N PRO A 17 28.54 5.77 7.45
CA PRO A 17 29.23 6.80 6.69
C PRO A 17 29.19 6.58 5.16
N GLU A 18 28.56 5.51 4.67
CA GLU A 18 28.34 5.27 3.25
C GLU A 18 27.01 5.83 2.72
N ASN A 19 26.34 6.68 3.47
CA ASN A 19 25.19 7.44 2.99
C ASN A 19 25.66 8.58 2.04
N GLN A 20 26.43 8.22 1.00
CA GLN A 20 26.49 9.02 -0.22
C GLN A 20 25.06 9.08 -0.72
N ALA A 21 24.60 10.29 -0.96
CA ALA A 21 23.27 10.69 -1.37
C ALA A 21 22.72 9.82 -2.54
N ASN A 22 22.37 8.58 -2.27
CA ASN A 22 21.60 7.78 -3.20
C ASN A 22 20.17 8.30 -3.12
N THR A 23 19.86 9.16 -4.06
CA THR A 23 18.53 9.72 -4.29
C THR A 23 17.57 8.57 -4.56
N LEU A 24 16.76 8.18 -3.56
CA LEU A 24 15.84 7.06 -3.68
C LEU A 24 14.66 7.45 -4.59
N ARG A 25 14.49 6.69 -5.66
CA ARG A 25 13.40 6.88 -6.63
C ARG A 25 12.40 5.73 -6.54
N VAL A 26 11.13 6.07 -6.22
CA VAL A 26 10.04 5.13 -6.03
C VAL A 26 8.92 5.41 -7.03
N ILE A 27 8.51 4.40 -7.78
CA ILE A 27 7.40 4.50 -8.74
C ILE A 27 6.19 3.72 -8.20
N VAL A 28 5.06 4.41 -8.10
CA VAL A 28 3.78 3.82 -7.68
C VAL A 28 2.95 3.50 -8.91
N GLY A 29 2.49 2.26 -9.07
CA GLY A 29 1.65 1.80 -10.17
C GLY A 29 0.21 2.34 -10.08
N SER A 30 0.05 3.61 -9.71
CA SER A 30 -1.23 4.30 -9.63
C SER A 30 -1.02 5.81 -9.54
N LYS A 31 -1.86 6.59 -10.21
CA LYS A 31 -1.92 8.06 -10.07
C LYS A 31 -2.81 8.53 -8.92
N ASN A 32 -3.43 7.62 -8.17
CA ASN A 32 -4.26 7.99 -7.03
C ASN A 32 -3.42 8.70 -5.96
N PRO A 33 -3.76 9.96 -5.56
CA PRO A 33 -2.96 10.74 -4.63
C PRO A 33 -2.79 10.09 -3.26
N VAL A 34 -3.79 9.36 -2.77
CA VAL A 34 -3.71 8.62 -1.50
C VAL A 34 -2.65 7.51 -1.58
N LYS A 35 -2.61 6.77 -2.70
CA LYS A 35 -1.61 5.69 -2.91
C LYS A 35 -0.19 6.26 -3.04
N VAL A 36 -0.03 7.40 -3.72
CA VAL A 36 1.27 8.07 -3.84
C VAL A 36 1.70 8.68 -2.50
N GLY A 37 0.77 9.33 -1.78
CA GLY A 37 1.03 9.96 -0.48
C GLY A 37 1.47 8.95 0.57
N CYS A 38 0.71 7.87 0.78
CA CYS A 38 1.07 6.83 1.76
C CYS A 38 2.40 6.13 1.44
N THR A 39 2.72 5.97 0.15
CA THR A 39 4.03 5.44 -0.27
C THR A 39 5.15 6.40 0.09
N ARG A 40 5.02 7.68 -0.22
CA ARG A 40 6.00 8.72 0.12
C ARG A 40 6.26 8.75 1.62
N GLU A 41 5.20 8.78 2.42
CA GLU A 41 5.30 8.83 3.87
C GLU A 41 6.02 7.62 4.45
N ALA A 42 5.63 6.39 4.04
CA ALA A 42 6.24 5.16 4.52
C ALA A 42 7.72 5.06 4.14
N PHE A 43 8.08 5.40 2.90
CA PHE A 43 9.48 5.39 2.46
C PHE A 43 10.31 6.48 3.16
N THR A 44 9.74 7.67 3.40
CA THR A 44 10.41 8.73 4.15
C THR A 44 10.66 8.32 5.60
N GLN A 45 9.71 7.66 6.24
CA GLN A 45 9.88 7.13 7.61
C GLN A 45 10.94 6.03 7.66
N ALA A 46 10.98 5.16 6.66
CA ALA A 46 11.89 4.02 6.62
C ALA A 46 13.34 4.40 6.28
N PHE A 47 13.54 5.32 5.34
CA PHE A 47 14.85 5.63 4.75
C PHE A 47 15.31 7.08 5.00
N GLY A 48 14.50 7.90 5.65
CA GLY A 48 14.77 9.30 5.93
C GLY A 48 14.47 10.20 4.74
N LYS A 49 15.35 10.29 3.74
CA LYS A 49 15.15 11.14 2.57
C LYS A 49 14.79 10.32 1.33
N VAL A 50 13.70 10.69 0.67
CA VAL A 50 13.25 10.11 -0.61
C VAL A 50 13.10 11.26 -1.61
N ASP A 51 13.84 11.20 -2.72
CA ASP A 51 13.89 12.34 -3.65
C ASP A 51 12.70 12.38 -4.58
N LEU A 52 12.23 11.22 -5.02
CA LEU A 52 11.11 11.14 -5.93
C LEU A 52 10.19 9.97 -5.59
N VAL A 53 8.91 10.28 -5.35
CA VAL A 53 7.83 9.30 -5.37
C VAL A 53 6.83 9.76 -6.40
N GLU A 54 6.70 9.01 -7.49
CA GLU A 54 5.87 9.35 -8.63
C GLU A 54 4.85 8.24 -8.92
N GLY A 55 3.62 8.66 -9.26
CA GLY A 55 2.55 7.75 -9.69
C GLY A 55 2.47 7.62 -11.21
N VAL A 56 2.44 6.38 -11.71
CA VAL A 56 2.22 6.08 -13.13
C VAL A 56 0.92 5.32 -13.34
N ASP A 57 0.36 5.41 -14.54
CA ASP A 57 -0.88 4.71 -14.89
C ASP A 57 -0.57 3.25 -15.27
N ALA A 58 -0.41 2.41 -14.26
CA ALA A 58 -0.10 1.00 -14.43
C ALA A 58 -1.37 0.13 -14.41
N LEU A 59 -1.46 -0.78 -15.36
CA LEU A 59 -2.57 -1.72 -15.48
C LEU A 59 -2.47 -2.82 -14.40
N SER A 60 -3.60 -3.17 -13.79
CA SER A 60 -3.70 -4.32 -12.89
C SER A 60 -3.95 -5.64 -13.64
N ASN A 61 -4.50 -5.57 -14.85
CA ASN A 61 -4.90 -6.72 -15.67
C ASN A 61 -5.79 -7.74 -14.94
N ILE A 62 -6.62 -7.24 -14.03
CA ILE A 62 -7.66 -7.98 -13.30
C ILE A 62 -8.97 -7.19 -13.37
N PRO A 63 -10.12 -7.76 -12.99
CA PRO A 63 -11.38 -7.03 -12.89
C PRO A 63 -11.28 -5.76 -12.04
N ALA A 64 -12.15 -4.77 -12.33
CA ALA A 64 -12.17 -3.50 -11.59
C ALA A 64 -12.48 -3.68 -10.09
N GLN A 65 -13.26 -4.72 -9.74
CA GLN A 65 -13.51 -5.16 -8.38
C GLN A 65 -12.97 -6.58 -8.20
N PRO A 66 -11.77 -6.74 -7.65
CA PRO A 66 -11.23 -8.06 -7.27
C PRO A 66 -12.05 -8.65 -6.12
N ARG A 67 -12.34 -9.97 -6.22
CA ARG A 67 -13.24 -10.68 -5.29
C ARG A 67 -12.56 -11.86 -4.60
N SER A 68 -11.24 -11.87 -4.54
CA SER A 68 -10.47 -12.79 -3.72
C SER A 68 -9.13 -12.19 -3.31
N GLU A 69 -8.50 -12.76 -2.29
CA GLU A 69 -7.16 -12.35 -1.87
C GLU A 69 -6.13 -12.59 -2.99
N GLU A 70 -6.20 -13.72 -3.68
CA GLU A 70 -5.29 -14.07 -4.78
C GLU A 70 -5.42 -13.10 -5.94
N GLU A 71 -6.65 -12.79 -6.36
CA GLU A 71 -6.90 -11.86 -7.46
C GLU A 71 -6.38 -10.45 -7.10
N THR A 72 -6.64 -9.99 -5.88
CA THR A 72 -6.19 -8.69 -5.41
C THR A 72 -4.66 -8.60 -5.34
N LEU A 73 -3.99 -9.66 -4.82
CA LEU A 73 -2.54 -9.73 -4.81
C LEU A 73 -1.96 -9.74 -6.23
N LEU A 74 -2.58 -10.50 -7.14
CA LEU A 74 -2.18 -10.52 -8.55
C LEU A 74 -2.26 -9.13 -9.17
N GLY A 75 -3.33 -8.38 -8.89
CA GLY A 75 -3.49 -7.00 -9.35
C GLY A 75 -2.39 -6.07 -8.82
N ALA A 76 -2.05 -6.16 -7.53
CA ALA A 76 -0.96 -5.41 -6.95
C ALA A 76 0.39 -5.75 -7.61
N LYS A 77 0.67 -7.04 -7.82
CA LYS A 77 1.88 -7.53 -8.50
C LYS A 77 1.96 -7.02 -9.96
N ASN A 78 0.86 -7.10 -10.68
CA ASN A 78 0.79 -6.62 -12.07
C ASN A 78 1.07 -5.12 -12.16
N ARG A 79 0.50 -4.31 -11.25
CA ARG A 79 0.76 -2.86 -11.20
C ARG A 79 2.24 -2.55 -10.94
N ALA A 80 2.89 -3.24 -10.00
CA ALA A 80 4.32 -3.03 -9.74
C ALA A 80 5.17 -3.43 -10.95
N THR A 81 4.86 -4.56 -11.57
CA THR A 81 5.57 -5.07 -12.76
C THR A 81 5.37 -4.14 -13.95
N HIS A 82 4.15 -3.66 -14.18
CA HIS A 82 3.88 -2.72 -15.28
C HIS A 82 4.52 -1.35 -15.00
N ALA A 83 4.50 -0.86 -13.76
CA ALA A 83 5.21 0.36 -13.38
C ALA A 83 6.72 0.24 -13.68
N LYS A 84 7.31 -0.93 -13.42
CA LYS A 84 8.70 -1.22 -13.79
C LYS A 84 8.95 -1.16 -15.30
N SER A 85 8.03 -1.65 -16.11
CA SER A 85 8.16 -1.58 -17.56
C SER A 85 8.03 -0.16 -18.11
N LEU A 86 7.21 0.69 -17.44
CA LEU A 86 7.02 2.10 -17.83
C LEU A 86 8.20 2.99 -17.43
N VAL A 87 8.79 2.73 -16.26
CA VAL A 87 9.91 3.51 -15.70
C VAL A 87 10.95 2.54 -15.12
N PRO A 88 11.81 1.94 -15.97
CA PRO A 88 12.78 0.93 -15.53
C PRO A 88 13.89 1.49 -14.62
N GLU A 89 14.18 2.79 -14.73
CA GLU A 89 15.26 3.46 -14.02
C GLU A 89 14.81 3.98 -12.62
N ALA A 90 14.29 3.08 -11.78
CA ALA A 90 13.92 3.40 -10.41
C ALA A 90 14.51 2.37 -9.44
N ASP A 91 14.49 2.68 -8.15
CA ASP A 91 14.94 1.77 -7.11
C ASP A 91 13.83 0.83 -6.66
N TYR A 92 12.59 1.35 -6.58
CA TYR A 92 11.41 0.59 -6.18
C TYR A 92 10.21 0.83 -7.10
N TRP A 93 9.43 -0.23 -7.30
CA TRP A 93 8.12 -0.18 -7.95
C TRP A 93 7.08 -0.77 -7.01
N VAL A 94 6.04 0.02 -6.73
CA VAL A 94 5.01 -0.31 -5.74
C VAL A 94 3.67 -0.47 -6.42
N GLY A 95 3.08 -1.65 -6.28
CA GLY A 95 1.70 -1.92 -6.67
C GLY A 95 0.80 -1.96 -5.43
N ILE A 96 -0.35 -1.31 -5.51
CA ILE A 96 -1.37 -1.29 -4.46
C ILE A 96 -2.70 -1.62 -5.11
N GLU A 97 -3.34 -2.68 -4.65
CA GLU A 97 -4.68 -3.06 -5.12
C GLU A 97 -5.62 -3.32 -3.95
N GLY A 98 -6.84 -2.78 -4.04
CA GLY A 98 -7.90 -3.04 -3.08
C GLY A 98 -8.85 -4.10 -3.61
N GLY A 99 -9.35 -4.96 -2.74
CA GLY A 99 -10.30 -6.01 -3.07
C GLY A 99 -11.25 -6.31 -1.93
N VAL A 100 -12.14 -7.23 -2.20
CA VAL A 100 -13.03 -7.84 -1.20
C VAL A 100 -12.87 -9.36 -1.25
N ASP A 101 -13.21 -10.01 -0.16
CA ASP A 101 -13.34 -11.47 -0.09
C ASP A 101 -14.44 -11.82 0.91
N GLU A 102 -14.85 -13.06 0.99
CA GLU A 102 -15.93 -13.53 1.86
C GLU A 102 -15.46 -14.66 2.77
N ASP A 103 -15.95 -14.63 4.00
CA ASP A 103 -15.82 -15.72 4.96
C ASP A 103 -17.20 -15.99 5.61
N PRO A 104 -17.32 -16.96 6.55
CA PRO A 104 -18.59 -17.24 7.22
C PRO A 104 -19.18 -16.07 8.01
N GLN A 105 -18.40 -15.03 8.30
CA GLN A 105 -18.85 -13.81 8.99
C GLN A 105 -19.37 -12.74 8.01
N GLY A 106 -19.02 -12.85 6.72
CA GLY A 106 -19.49 -11.94 5.68
C GLY A 106 -18.40 -11.47 4.72
N MET A 107 -18.75 -10.48 3.88
CA MET A 107 -17.80 -9.87 2.95
C MET A 107 -16.94 -8.82 3.68
N TYR A 108 -15.64 -8.90 3.49
CA TYR A 108 -14.66 -7.97 4.06
C TYR A 108 -13.82 -7.29 2.97
N ALA A 109 -13.36 -6.09 3.25
CA ALA A 109 -12.48 -5.31 2.39
C ALA A 109 -11.04 -5.27 2.94
N PHE A 110 -10.08 -5.20 2.04
CA PHE A 110 -8.64 -5.12 2.33
C PHE A 110 -7.89 -4.53 1.13
N ALA A 111 -6.57 -4.40 1.26
CA ALA A 111 -5.70 -4.10 0.14
C ALA A 111 -4.38 -4.87 0.25
N TRP A 112 -3.83 -5.26 -0.90
CA TRP A 112 -2.48 -5.78 -1.03
C TRP A 112 -1.52 -4.70 -1.49
N ILE A 113 -0.34 -4.70 -0.90
CA ILE A 113 0.83 -3.96 -1.34
C ILE A 113 1.85 -4.97 -1.87
N TYR A 114 2.38 -4.73 -3.06
CA TYR A 114 3.48 -5.49 -3.63
C TYR A 114 4.61 -4.55 -4.02
N MET A 115 5.83 -4.87 -3.61
CA MET A 115 7.02 -4.08 -3.89
C MET A 115 8.02 -4.89 -4.70
N LEU A 116 8.59 -4.27 -5.72
CA LEU A 116 9.77 -4.75 -6.43
C LEU A 116 10.92 -3.80 -6.16
N HIS A 117 12.09 -4.32 -5.91
CA HIS A 117 13.33 -3.56 -5.85
C HIS A 117 14.19 -3.82 -7.09
N ARG A 118 15.06 -2.88 -7.43
CA ARG A 118 15.99 -2.99 -8.59
C ARG A 118 16.89 -4.22 -8.55
N SER A 119 17.21 -4.74 -7.37
CA SER A 119 17.97 -5.99 -7.20
C SER A 119 17.23 -7.25 -7.63
N GLY A 120 15.93 -7.16 -7.96
CA GLY A 120 15.05 -8.31 -8.20
C GLY A 120 14.33 -8.81 -6.96
N LYS A 121 14.72 -8.37 -5.76
CA LYS A 121 14.02 -8.70 -4.51
C LYS A 121 12.60 -8.14 -4.53
N SER A 122 11.65 -8.92 -4.02
CA SER A 122 10.26 -8.49 -3.87
C SER A 122 9.74 -8.73 -2.47
N SER A 123 8.70 -8.01 -2.12
CA SER A 123 8.01 -8.13 -0.84
C SER A 123 6.54 -7.82 -1.01
N GLN A 124 5.73 -8.29 -0.09
CA GLN A 124 4.30 -8.03 -0.08
C GLN A 124 3.76 -7.94 1.34
N SER A 125 2.66 -7.22 1.51
CA SER A 125 1.90 -7.19 2.75
C SER A 125 0.43 -6.89 2.46
N LYS A 126 -0.42 -7.17 3.45
CA LYS A 126 -1.86 -6.89 3.40
C LYS A 126 -2.25 -5.93 4.52
N THR A 127 -3.20 -5.04 4.25
CA THR A 127 -3.82 -4.23 5.31
C THR A 127 -4.59 -5.11 6.29
N GLY A 128 -4.99 -4.57 7.43
CA GLY A 128 -6.06 -5.17 8.22
C GLY A 128 -7.33 -5.34 7.37
N THR A 129 -8.26 -6.17 7.82
CA THR A 129 -9.57 -6.39 7.18
C THR A 129 -10.67 -5.72 7.97
N PHE A 130 -11.76 -5.35 7.30
CA PHE A 130 -12.99 -4.87 7.95
C PHE A 130 -14.20 -5.33 7.14
N TYR A 131 -15.27 -5.73 7.85
CA TYR A 131 -16.49 -6.20 7.23
C TYR A 131 -17.33 -5.07 6.66
N LEU A 132 -17.95 -5.33 5.51
CA LEU A 132 -18.80 -4.39 4.82
C LEU A 132 -20.25 -4.49 5.29
N PRO A 133 -20.99 -3.38 5.36
CA PRO A 133 -22.42 -3.41 5.70
C PRO A 133 -23.24 -4.10 4.59
N PRO A 134 -24.35 -4.78 4.93
CA PRO A 134 -25.16 -5.53 3.97
C PRO A 134 -25.62 -4.72 2.75
N SER A 135 -25.88 -3.42 2.93
CA SER A 135 -26.28 -2.53 1.82
C SER A 135 -25.17 -2.33 0.78
N VAL A 136 -23.90 -2.28 1.22
CA VAL A 136 -22.73 -2.19 0.32
C VAL A 136 -22.48 -3.56 -0.34
N VAL A 137 -22.58 -4.64 0.43
CA VAL A 137 -22.40 -6.02 -0.07
C VAL A 137 -23.38 -6.32 -1.21
N ALA A 138 -24.67 -5.97 -1.05
CA ALA A 138 -25.68 -6.19 -2.09
C ALA A 138 -25.29 -5.52 -3.42
N LEU A 139 -24.81 -4.28 -3.37
CA LEU A 139 -24.38 -3.56 -4.57
C LEU A 139 -23.15 -4.18 -5.23
N ILE A 140 -22.20 -4.67 -4.43
CA ILE A 140 -21.01 -5.37 -4.96
C ILE A 140 -21.43 -6.71 -5.60
N GLN A 141 -22.37 -7.44 -5.01
CA GLN A 141 -22.87 -8.69 -5.56
C GLN A 141 -23.60 -8.44 -6.89
N ASP A 142 -24.27 -7.29 -7.04
CA ASP A 142 -24.90 -6.82 -8.30
C ASP A 142 -23.86 -6.31 -9.32
N GLY A 143 -22.56 -6.40 -9.03
CA GLY A 143 -21.48 -6.06 -9.98
C GLY A 143 -20.89 -4.65 -9.82
N MET A 144 -21.31 -3.88 -8.82
CA MET A 144 -20.78 -2.55 -8.58
C MET A 144 -19.38 -2.64 -7.91
N GLU A 145 -18.49 -1.70 -8.24
CA GLU A 145 -17.22 -1.54 -7.55
C GLU A 145 -17.44 -0.91 -6.16
N LEU A 146 -16.69 -1.36 -5.15
CA LEU A 146 -16.81 -0.91 -3.76
C LEU A 146 -16.85 0.62 -3.60
N GLY A 147 -15.97 1.35 -4.30
CA GLY A 147 -15.96 2.81 -4.21
C GLY A 147 -17.25 3.48 -4.71
N HIS A 148 -17.90 2.92 -5.72
CA HIS A 148 -19.19 3.40 -6.21
C HIS A 148 -20.33 2.99 -5.27
N ALA A 149 -20.28 1.78 -4.72
CA ALA A 149 -21.25 1.34 -3.72
C ALA A 149 -21.21 2.21 -2.46
N ASP A 150 -19.99 2.57 -2.00
CA ASP A 150 -19.80 3.53 -0.90
C ASP A 150 -20.42 4.90 -1.22
N ASP A 151 -20.12 5.46 -2.39
CA ASP A 151 -20.63 6.77 -2.79
C ASP A 151 -22.18 6.77 -2.78
N LEU A 152 -22.81 5.67 -3.21
CA LEU A 152 -24.26 5.53 -3.23
C LEU A 152 -24.85 5.39 -1.82
N VAL A 153 -24.32 4.47 -0.99
CA VAL A 153 -24.85 4.16 0.35
C VAL A 153 -24.66 5.32 1.31
N PHE A 154 -23.48 5.95 1.28
CA PHE A 154 -23.12 7.02 2.20
C PHE A 154 -23.41 8.43 1.65
N GLN A 155 -24.02 8.55 0.48
CA GLN A 155 -24.28 9.83 -0.22
C GLN A 155 -22.99 10.67 -0.33
N ALA A 156 -21.88 9.99 -0.56
CA ALA A 156 -20.55 10.57 -0.69
C ALA A 156 -20.23 10.88 -2.17
N GLN A 157 -19.14 11.59 -2.40
CA GLN A 157 -18.63 11.85 -3.75
C GLN A 157 -17.13 11.58 -3.78
N ASN A 158 -16.70 10.74 -4.72
CA ASN A 158 -15.28 10.38 -4.90
C ASN A 158 -14.64 9.82 -3.63
N SER A 159 -15.35 9.01 -2.85
CA SER A 159 -14.85 8.37 -1.63
C SER A 159 -13.51 7.66 -1.86
N LYS A 160 -13.36 7.04 -3.04
CA LYS A 160 -12.14 6.36 -3.51
C LYS A 160 -10.89 7.26 -3.52
N GLN A 161 -11.03 8.56 -3.69
CA GLN A 161 -9.93 9.53 -3.69
C GLN A 161 -9.76 10.25 -2.34
N LYS A 162 -10.64 9.97 -1.38
CA LYS A 162 -10.68 10.56 -0.04
C LYS A 162 -10.46 9.47 1.01
N GLY A 163 -11.41 9.29 1.91
CA GLY A 163 -11.34 8.34 3.02
C GLY A 163 -11.54 6.87 2.64
N GLY A 164 -12.21 6.58 1.50
CA GLY A 164 -12.66 5.23 1.14
C GLY A 164 -13.60 4.63 2.17
N SER A 165 -13.98 3.37 2.00
CA SER A 165 -14.85 2.63 2.93
C SER A 165 -14.37 2.70 4.39
N VAL A 166 -13.08 2.50 4.61
CA VAL A 166 -12.51 2.53 5.97
C VAL A 166 -12.74 3.88 6.65
N GLY A 167 -12.57 4.99 5.92
CA GLY A 167 -12.81 6.33 6.45
C GLY A 167 -14.29 6.59 6.72
N LEU A 168 -15.17 6.16 5.82
CA LEU A 168 -16.62 6.30 6.00
C LEU A 168 -17.12 5.48 7.19
N LEU A 169 -16.77 4.19 7.25
CA LEU A 169 -17.23 3.28 8.30
C LEU A 169 -16.66 3.58 9.69
N THR A 170 -15.46 4.17 9.73
CA THR A 170 -14.85 4.58 11.01
C THR A 170 -15.11 6.04 11.36
N HIS A 171 -15.98 6.72 10.62
CA HIS A 171 -16.26 8.17 10.82
C HIS A 171 -14.99 9.02 10.85
N GLY A 172 -13.99 8.66 10.04
CA GLY A 172 -12.72 9.38 9.92
C GLY A 172 -11.67 9.03 10.98
N LEU A 173 -11.93 8.10 11.89
CA LEU A 173 -10.92 7.66 12.87
C LEU A 173 -9.71 7.00 12.21
N ILE A 174 -9.93 6.31 11.09
CA ILE A 174 -8.87 5.74 10.25
C ILE A 174 -8.98 6.38 8.88
N THR A 175 -7.93 7.09 8.46
CA THR A 175 -7.85 7.58 7.09
C THR A 175 -7.40 6.47 6.15
N ARG A 176 -7.80 6.54 4.87
CA ARG A 176 -7.34 5.58 3.86
C ARG A 176 -5.81 5.60 3.70
N GLU A 177 -5.20 6.76 3.86
CA GLU A 177 -3.75 6.93 3.81
C GLU A 177 -3.07 6.20 4.97
N GLY A 178 -3.51 6.42 6.22
CA GLY A 178 -3.00 5.71 7.40
C GLY A 178 -3.24 4.20 7.35
N TYR A 179 -4.36 3.78 6.78
CA TYR A 179 -4.70 2.37 6.57
C TYR A 179 -3.72 1.66 5.63
N TYR A 180 -3.34 2.32 4.53
CA TYR A 180 -2.34 1.77 3.59
C TYR A 180 -0.92 1.91 4.12
N GLN A 181 -0.61 2.99 4.85
CA GLN A 181 0.72 3.28 5.36
C GLN A 181 1.27 2.16 6.24
N GLN A 182 0.46 1.60 7.15
CA GLN A 182 0.89 0.47 7.97
C GLN A 182 1.32 -0.73 7.12
N ALA A 183 0.51 -1.13 6.17
CA ALA A 183 0.83 -2.25 5.29
C ALA A 183 2.07 -1.93 4.43
N MET A 184 2.24 -0.67 4.01
CA MET A 184 3.42 -0.22 3.27
C MET A 184 4.70 -0.42 4.11
N VAL A 185 4.68 0.00 5.38
CA VAL A 185 5.81 -0.20 6.30
C VAL A 185 6.11 -1.69 6.51
N LEU A 186 5.07 -2.52 6.66
CA LEU A 186 5.24 -3.98 6.78
C LEU A 186 5.88 -4.59 5.52
N ALA A 187 5.53 -4.10 4.34
CA ALA A 187 6.16 -4.55 3.10
C ALA A 187 7.63 -4.11 2.99
N LEU A 188 8.07 -3.09 3.72
CA LEU A 188 9.47 -2.67 3.74
C LEU A 188 10.37 -3.53 4.64
N ILE A 189 9.81 -4.38 5.51
CA ILE A 189 10.58 -5.20 6.47
C ILE A 189 11.77 -5.93 5.85
N PRO A 190 11.65 -6.64 4.69
CA PRO A 190 12.79 -7.35 4.12
C PRO A 190 13.88 -6.45 3.53
N PHE A 191 13.55 -5.19 3.24
CA PHE A 191 14.51 -4.19 2.74
C PHE A 191 15.20 -3.44 3.87
N LEU A 192 14.53 -3.31 5.03
CA LEU A 192 15.11 -2.73 6.24
C LEU A 192 16.01 -3.72 7.00
N ASN A 193 15.89 -5.01 6.72
CA ASN A 193 16.59 -6.09 7.42
C ASN A 193 17.27 -7.04 6.43
N GLU A 194 18.05 -6.51 5.49
CA GLU A 194 18.62 -7.27 4.38
C GLU A 194 19.40 -8.51 4.81
N SER A 195 20.12 -8.43 5.93
CA SER A 195 20.87 -9.56 6.45
C SER A 195 20.00 -10.73 6.94
N LEU A 196 18.75 -10.46 7.31
CA LEU A 196 17.77 -11.47 7.73
C LEU A 196 16.96 -12.04 6.56
N TYR A 197 16.96 -11.35 5.43
CA TYR A 197 16.21 -11.70 4.22
C TYR A 197 17.17 -11.73 3.02
N PRO A 198 18.09 -12.71 2.94
CA PRO A 198 19.02 -12.81 1.81
C PRO A 198 18.22 -12.95 0.49
N ALA A 199 18.79 -12.43 -0.60
CA ALA A 199 18.28 -12.71 -1.93
C ALA A 199 18.41 -14.22 -2.20
N GLY A 200 17.33 -14.85 -2.67
CA GLY A 200 17.34 -16.25 -3.06
C GLY A 200 18.06 -16.46 -4.39
#